data_ed490cf7e5f02ec6554dca5cc6f4134d
#
_entry.id   ed490cf7e5f02ec6554dca5cc6f4134d
#
_cell.length_a   1.000
_cell.length_b   1.000
_cell.length_c   1.000
_cell.angle_alpha   90.00
_cell.angle_beta   90.00
_cell.angle_gamma   90.00
#
_symmetry.space_group_name_H-M   'P 1'
#
loop_
_entity.id
_entity.type
_entity.pdbx_description
1 polymer ?
#
loop_
_entity_poly.entity_id
_entity_poly.type
_entity_poly.pdbx_seq_one_letter_code
_entity_poly.pdbx_strand_id
1 'polypeptide(L)'
;MRIEFLIAILLVLLLSSCVAVDETATDNKKASAINVQLGIGYLQQNNLEIANEKLLKALEQDPKSSSAHNAYAILQDRLLVKDKAAYHYEKATSLDPSDSQAANNYGTFLCRNNEEAKSEKYFLRAIKNPLYRTPEYAYTNAALCLLRIKQRDKAISYLSKALAANSNFPTALAAMAKIRFEDQNFKQAKIYLDQYHLVARPSAKSLWLTIRTELAMGSDYGVDELAAQLRKDFPDSDEYQSWLAIQ
;
A
#
# COMPACT_ATOMS: atom_id res chain seq x y z
N MET A 1 16.06 1.51 -69.32
CA MET A 1 16.15 0.17 -68.76
C MET A 1 17.20 0.03 -67.65
N ARG A 2 18.48 0.36 -67.82
CA ARG A 2 19.50 0.18 -66.77
C ARG A 2 19.36 1.15 -65.57
N ILE A 3 18.90 2.37 -65.79
CA ILE A 3 18.73 3.39 -64.72
C ILE A 3 17.51 3.07 -63.85
N GLU A 4 16.41 2.63 -64.43
CA GLU A 4 15.21 2.24 -63.68
C GLU A 4 15.45 1.01 -62.83
N PHE A 5 16.29 0.07 -63.27
CA PHE A 5 16.67 -1.12 -62.49
C PHE A 5 17.55 -0.77 -61.27
N LEU A 6 18.45 0.25 -61.42
CA LEU A 6 19.29 0.73 -60.34
C LEU A 6 18.48 1.50 -59.28
N ILE A 7 17.48 2.27 -59.71
CA ILE A 7 16.57 3.00 -58.81
C ILE A 7 15.69 1.99 -58.01
N ALA A 8 15.21 0.95 -58.68
CA ALA A 8 14.41 -0.11 -58.02
C ALA A 8 15.24 -0.87 -56.95
N ILE A 9 16.52 -1.16 -57.25
CA ILE A 9 17.42 -1.81 -56.28
C ILE A 9 17.75 -0.89 -55.12
N LEU A 10 17.93 0.41 -55.35
CA LEU A 10 18.20 1.40 -54.31
C LEU A 10 16.96 1.58 -53.38
N LEU A 11 15.75 1.55 -53.93
CA LEU A 11 14.51 1.63 -53.17
C LEU A 11 14.26 0.39 -52.29
N VAL A 12 14.63 -0.81 -52.75
CA VAL A 12 14.52 -2.05 -52.00
C VAL A 12 15.51 -2.09 -50.82
N LEU A 13 16.72 -1.50 -51.01
CA LEU A 13 17.71 -1.37 -49.92
C LEU A 13 17.30 -0.37 -48.84
N LEU A 14 16.50 0.63 -49.17
CA LEU A 14 15.98 1.60 -48.18
C LEU A 14 14.79 1.06 -47.38
N LEU A 15 14.08 0.04 -47.85
CA LEU A 15 12.98 -0.62 -47.10
C LEU A 15 13.49 -1.73 -46.16
N SER A 16 14.77 -2.09 -46.22
CA SER A 16 15.41 -3.06 -45.33
C SER A 16 15.94 -2.45 -44.04
N SER A 17 15.57 -1.20 -43.68
CA SER A 17 15.71 -0.76 -42.31
C SER A 17 14.70 -1.52 -41.47
N CYS A 18 14.96 -2.82 -41.26
CA CYS A 18 14.40 -3.55 -40.16
C CYS A 18 14.51 -2.66 -38.95
N VAL A 19 13.37 -2.35 -38.36
CA VAL A 19 13.32 -1.89 -36.97
C VAL A 19 14.01 -3.01 -36.19
N ALA A 20 15.30 -2.92 -35.99
CA ALA A 20 16.01 -3.72 -35.02
C ALA A 20 15.39 -3.30 -33.71
N VAL A 21 14.40 -4.07 -33.26
CA VAL A 21 13.98 -4.03 -31.84
C VAL A 21 15.29 -4.22 -31.12
N ASP A 22 15.67 -3.18 -30.34
CA ASP A 22 16.91 -3.24 -29.58
C ASP A 22 16.77 -4.39 -28.57
N GLU A 23 17.27 -5.55 -28.97
CA GLU A 23 17.16 -6.80 -28.22
C GLU A 23 17.82 -6.62 -26.83
N THR A 24 18.87 -5.83 -26.77
CA THR A 24 19.57 -5.49 -25.53
C THR A 24 18.72 -4.64 -24.60
N ALA A 25 17.96 -3.67 -25.14
CA ALA A 25 17.03 -2.86 -24.33
C ALA A 25 15.87 -3.69 -23.80
N THR A 26 15.39 -4.66 -24.56
CA THR A 26 14.33 -5.58 -24.13
C THR A 26 14.84 -6.50 -23.01
N ASP A 27 16.05 -7.05 -23.13
CA ASP A 27 16.65 -7.90 -22.12
C ASP A 27 16.99 -7.12 -20.85
N ASN A 28 17.44 -5.89 -20.95
CA ASN A 28 17.66 -5.00 -19.80
C ASN A 28 16.35 -4.72 -19.04
N LYS A 29 15.22 -4.50 -19.72
CA LYS A 29 13.92 -4.31 -19.06
C LYS A 29 13.47 -5.57 -18.31
N LYS A 30 13.65 -6.76 -18.91
CA LYS A 30 13.34 -8.04 -18.24
C LYS A 30 14.23 -8.24 -17.01
N ALA A 31 15.52 -7.99 -17.14
CA ALA A 31 16.48 -8.09 -16.04
C ALA A 31 16.15 -7.11 -14.91
N SER A 32 15.77 -5.86 -15.26
CA SER A 32 15.28 -4.87 -14.30
C SER A 32 14.06 -5.38 -13.54
N ALA A 33 13.05 -5.92 -14.23
CA ALA A 33 11.85 -6.46 -13.60
C ALA A 33 12.15 -7.58 -12.61
N ILE A 34 13.09 -8.48 -12.95
CA ILE A 34 13.55 -9.56 -12.05
C ILE A 34 14.22 -8.95 -10.80
N ASN A 35 15.11 -7.97 -10.98
CA ASN A 35 15.78 -7.32 -9.86
C ASN A 35 14.81 -6.52 -8.98
N VAL A 36 13.74 -5.94 -9.54
CA VAL A 36 12.64 -5.34 -8.76
C VAL A 36 11.95 -6.38 -7.88
N GLN A 37 11.59 -7.54 -8.44
CA GLN A 37 10.93 -8.61 -7.68
C GLN A 37 11.83 -9.13 -6.54
N LEU A 38 13.11 -9.35 -6.81
CA LEU A 38 14.09 -9.74 -5.80
C LEU A 38 14.21 -8.66 -4.71
N GLY A 39 14.34 -7.40 -5.10
CA GLY A 39 14.42 -6.28 -4.18
C GLY A 39 13.20 -6.18 -3.27
N ILE A 40 11.99 -6.33 -3.81
CA ILE A 40 10.75 -6.37 -3.02
C ILE A 40 10.73 -7.57 -2.07
N GLY A 41 11.17 -8.75 -2.52
CA GLY A 41 11.27 -9.94 -1.66
C GLY A 41 12.21 -9.71 -0.47
N TYR A 42 13.37 -9.11 -0.69
CA TYR A 42 14.29 -8.76 0.39
C TYR A 42 13.77 -7.63 1.30
N LEU A 43 13.02 -6.67 0.76
CA LEU A 43 12.29 -5.71 1.58
C LEU A 43 11.30 -6.39 2.53
N GLN A 44 10.56 -7.38 2.08
CA GLN A 44 9.61 -8.14 2.91
C GLN A 44 10.31 -8.91 4.03
N GLN A 45 11.52 -9.41 3.76
CA GLN A 45 12.39 -10.08 4.75
C GLN A 45 13.14 -9.11 5.66
N ASN A 46 12.95 -7.79 5.51
CA ASN A 46 13.67 -6.73 6.18
C ASN A 46 15.21 -6.76 5.93
N ASN A 47 15.64 -7.41 4.84
CA ASN A 47 17.04 -7.39 4.41
C ASN A 47 17.28 -6.19 3.50
N LEU A 48 17.47 -5.02 4.13
CA LEU A 48 17.52 -3.73 3.42
C LEU A 48 18.78 -3.57 2.58
N GLU A 49 19.88 -4.22 2.96
CA GLU A 49 21.16 -4.16 2.23
C GLU A 49 21.06 -4.84 0.86
N ILE A 50 20.61 -6.11 0.84
CA ILE A 50 20.44 -6.83 -0.42
C ILE A 50 19.31 -6.20 -1.25
N ALA A 51 18.22 -5.73 -0.61
CA ALA A 51 17.19 -4.99 -1.31
C ALA A 51 17.77 -3.77 -2.06
N ASN A 52 18.66 -3.01 -1.41
CA ASN A 52 19.32 -1.85 -2.03
C ASN A 52 20.16 -2.25 -3.25
N GLU A 53 20.97 -3.31 -3.13
CA GLU A 53 21.77 -3.82 -4.25
C GLU A 53 20.89 -4.17 -5.45
N LYS A 54 19.82 -4.96 -5.22
CA LYS A 54 18.94 -5.41 -6.32
C LYS A 54 18.17 -4.25 -6.96
N LEU A 55 17.68 -3.31 -6.16
CA LEU A 55 16.91 -2.18 -6.67
C LEU A 55 17.77 -1.15 -7.39
N LEU A 56 19.01 -0.91 -6.95
CA LEU A 56 19.96 -0.11 -7.72
C LEU A 56 20.28 -0.75 -9.07
N LYS A 57 20.55 -2.05 -9.09
CA LYS A 57 20.76 -2.80 -10.34
C LYS A 57 19.55 -2.73 -11.26
N ALA A 58 18.33 -2.78 -10.71
CA ALA A 58 17.11 -2.60 -11.50
C ALA A 58 17.05 -1.22 -12.16
N LEU A 59 17.41 -0.15 -11.44
CA LEU A 59 17.45 1.22 -11.95
C LEU A 59 18.56 1.44 -12.97
N GLU A 60 19.70 0.77 -12.84
CA GLU A 60 20.78 0.78 -13.83
C GLU A 60 20.34 0.13 -15.15
N GLN A 61 19.62 -1.00 -15.06
CA GLN A 61 19.14 -1.76 -16.23
C GLN A 61 17.98 -1.06 -16.95
N ASP A 62 17.06 -0.45 -16.22
CA ASP A 62 15.97 0.35 -16.78
C ASP A 62 15.71 1.62 -15.94
N PRO A 63 16.41 2.74 -16.27
CA PRO A 63 16.23 4.01 -15.58
C PRO A 63 14.83 4.64 -15.75
N LYS A 64 13.99 4.08 -16.61
CA LYS A 64 12.60 4.53 -16.84
C LYS A 64 11.56 3.56 -16.26
N SER A 65 11.96 2.59 -15.51
CA SER A 65 11.06 1.64 -14.87
C SER A 65 10.31 2.29 -13.69
N SER A 66 9.00 2.54 -13.85
CA SER A 66 8.13 3.01 -12.76
C SER A 66 8.21 2.08 -11.55
N SER A 67 8.16 0.77 -11.77
CA SER A 67 8.21 -0.23 -10.70
C SER A 67 9.55 -0.23 -9.95
N ALA A 68 10.68 -0.03 -10.64
CA ALA A 68 11.99 0.07 -10.00
C ALA A 68 12.07 1.34 -9.12
N HIS A 69 11.62 2.47 -9.65
CA HIS A 69 11.56 3.71 -8.88
C HIS A 69 10.62 3.59 -7.67
N ASN A 70 9.43 2.99 -7.82
CA ASN A 70 8.50 2.78 -6.71
C ASN A 70 9.10 1.87 -5.62
N ALA A 71 9.70 0.75 -6.00
CA ALA A 71 10.32 -0.17 -5.04
C ALA A 71 11.52 0.48 -4.32
N TYR A 72 12.34 1.23 -5.04
CA TYR A 72 13.47 1.95 -4.45
C TYR A 72 13.01 3.09 -3.53
N ALA A 73 11.92 3.77 -3.87
CA ALA A 73 11.28 4.75 -2.98
C ALA A 73 10.84 4.13 -1.66
N ILE A 74 10.22 2.95 -1.70
CA ILE A 74 9.84 2.20 -0.48
C ILE A 74 11.06 1.88 0.38
N LEU A 75 12.18 1.46 -0.23
CA LEU A 75 13.42 1.22 0.49
C LEU A 75 13.93 2.50 1.16
N GLN A 76 14.02 3.61 0.41
CA GLN A 76 14.51 4.87 0.94
C GLN A 76 13.62 5.42 2.08
N ASP A 77 12.33 5.21 1.98
CA ASP A 77 11.37 5.56 3.01
C ASP A 77 11.56 4.73 4.30
N ARG A 78 11.82 3.42 4.18
CA ARG A 78 12.19 2.58 5.33
C ARG A 78 13.52 2.97 5.96
N LEU A 79 14.46 3.44 5.16
CA LEU A 79 15.75 3.98 5.60
C LEU A 79 15.65 5.41 6.15
N LEU A 80 14.44 5.99 6.17
CA LEU A 80 14.16 7.36 6.61
C LEU A 80 14.86 8.45 5.77
N VAL A 81 15.30 8.13 4.54
CA VAL A 81 15.91 9.07 3.60
C VAL A 81 14.82 9.74 2.78
N LYS A 82 14.09 10.67 3.40
CA LYS A 82 12.85 11.26 2.89
C LYS A 82 12.98 11.91 1.51
N ASP A 83 14.05 12.67 1.27
CA ASP A 83 14.22 13.38 0.00
C ASP A 83 14.42 12.41 -1.17
N LYS A 84 15.18 11.33 -0.98
CA LYS A 84 15.33 10.28 -1.97
C LYS A 84 14.03 9.52 -2.20
N ALA A 85 13.31 9.20 -1.11
CA ALA A 85 12.02 8.55 -1.23
C ALA A 85 11.03 9.40 -2.05
N ALA A 86 10.90 10.68 -1.71
CA ALA A 86 10.04 11.63 -2.44
C ALA A 86 10.39 11.69 -3.93
N TYR A 87 11.67 11.87 -4.26
CA TYR A 87 12.15 11.91 -5.64
C TYR A 87 11.76 10.65 -6.42
N HIS A 88 12.00 9.47 -5.85
CA HIS A 88 11.73 8.22 -6.54
C HIS A 88 10.23 7.91 -6.64
N TYR A 89 9.41 8.26 -5.64
CA TYR A 89 7.96 8.17 -5.75
C TYR A 89 7.40 9.09 -6.85
N GLU A 90 7.89 10.33 -6.91
CA GLU A 90 7.49 11.26 -7.97
C GLU A 90 7.88 10.75 -9.35
N LYS A 91 9.10 10.23 -9.50
CA LYS A 91 9.56 9.59 -10.74
C LYS A 91 8.68 8.41 -11.13
N ALA A 92 8.40 7.49 -10.22
CA ALA A 92 7.55 6.34 -10.48
C ALA A 92 6.19 6.79 -11.02
N THR A 93 5.55 7.72 -10.31
CA THR A 93 4.20 8.18 -10.66
C THR A 93 4.16 9.10 -11.90
N SER A 94 5.27 9.65 -12.35
CA SER A 94 5.38 10.42 -13.60
C SER A 94 5.69 9.53 -14.79
N LEU A 95 6.51 8.49 -14.62
CA LEU A 95 6.88 7.54 -15.67
C LEU A 95 5.71 6.66 -16.10
N ASP A 96 4.90 6.21 -15.13
CA ASP A 96 3.65 5.51 -15.41
C ASP A 96 2.51 6.11 -14.58
N PRO A 97 1.75 7.06 -15.16
CA PRO A 97 0.58 7.62 -14.50
C PRO A 97 -0.56 6.62 -14.24
N SER A 98 -0.56 5.45 -14.86
CA SER A 98 -1.55 4.40 -14.68
C SER A 98 -1.19 3.40 -13.59
N ASP A 99 0.04 3.43 -13.07
CA ASP A 99 0.48 2.58 -11.97
C ASP A 99 -0.23 2.98 -10.67
N SER A 100 -1.32 2.27 -10.38
CA SER A 100 -2.13 2.48 -9.17
C SER A 100 -1.37 2.15 -7.90
N GLN A 101 -0.45 1.17 -7.94
CA GLN A 101 0.34 0.79 -6.78
C GLN A 101 1.34 1.89 -6.42
N ALA A 102 2.05 2.43 -7.42
CA ALA A 102 2.96 3.56 -7.20
C ALA A 102 2.21 4.79 -6.70
N ALA A 103 1.03 5.08 -7.26
CA ALA A 103 0.18 6.17 -6.80
C ALA A 103 -0.26 5.98 -5.34
N ASN A 104 -0.76 4.79 -4.96
CA ASN A 104 -1.15 4.49 -3.58
C ASN A 104 0.04 4.62 -2.60
N ASN A 105 1.21 4.12 -2.97
CA ASN A 105 2.41 4.19 -2.14
C ASN A 105 2.87 5.63 -1.94
N TYR A 106 2.89 6.44 -3.02
CA TYR A 106 3.25 7.86 -2.92
C TYR A 106 2.24 8.63 -2.09
N GLY A 107 0.94 8.39 -2.26
CA GLY A 107 -0.10 8.97 -1.40
C GLY A 107 0.14 8.65 0.08
N THR A 108 0.48 7.40 0.40
CA THR A 108 0.79 6.98 1.77
C THR A 108 2.03 7.69 2.32
N PHE A 109 3.08 7.79 1.52
CA PHE A 109 4.30 8.54 1.89
C PHE A 109 3.99 10.02 2.18
N LEU A 110 3.27 10.69 1.29
CA LEU A 110 2.89 12.11 1.46
C LEU A 110 2.07 12.32 2.73
N CYS A 111 1.08 11.45 2.98
CA CYS A 111 0.26 11.51 4.18
C CYS A 111 1.10 11.41 5.46
N ARG A 112 2.05 10.47 5.52
CA ARG A 112 2.94 10.33 6.69
C ARG A 112 3.88 11.51 6.89
N ASN A 113 4.18 12.25 5.84
CA ASN A 113 5.00 13.45 5.88
C ASN A 113 4.19 14.75 6.00
N ASN A 114 2.92 14.68 6.43
CA ASN A 114 2.00 15.80 6.66
C ASN A 114 1.67 16.61 5.38
N GLU A 115 1.61 15.92 4.25
CA GLU A 115 1.20 16.47 2.95
C GLU A 115 -0.16 15.89 2.51
N GLU A 116 -1.13 15.86 3.42
CA GLU A 116 -2.42 15.19 3.25
C GLU A 116 -3.20 15.71 2.04
N ALA A 117 -3.15 17.02 1.77
CA ALA A 117 -3.81 17.60 0.62
C ALA A 117 -3.26 17.08 -0.72
N LYS A 118 -1.94 16.83 -0.79
CA LYS A 118 -1.32 16.21 -1.97
C LYS A 118 -1.58 14.71 -2.02
N SER A 119 -1.59 14.03 -0.87
CA SER A 119 -1.77 12.59 -0.77
C SER A 119 -3.10 12.14 -1.37
N GLU A 120 -4.19 12.87 -1.12
CA GLU A 120 -5.51 12.53 -1.62
C GLU A 120 -5.56 12.43 -3.16
N LYS A 121 -4.88 13.33 -3.86
CA LYS A 121 -4.77 13.30 -5.33
C LYS A 121 -4.24 11.95 -5.83
N TYR A 122 -3.24 11.40 -5.16
CA TYR A 122 -2.61 10.15 -5.56
C TYR A 122 -3.47 8.93 -5.20
N PHE A 123 -4.14 8.92 -4.05
CA PHE A 123 -5.11 7.89 -3.73
C PHE A 123 -6.26 7.86 -4.73
N LEU A 124 -6.84 9.02 -5.06
CA LEU A 124 -7.90 9.13 -6.07
C LEU A 124 -7.42 8.65 -7.45
N ARG A 125 -6.16 8.92 -7.81
CA ARG A 125 -5.60 8.43 -9.07
C ARG A 125 -5.52 6.90 -9.08
N ALA A 126 -5.05 6.28 -7.98
CA ALA A 126 -5.00 4.83 -7.85
C ALA A 126 -6.40 4.20 -8.01
N ILE A 127 -7.39 4.76 -7.32
CA ILE A 127 -8.78 4.25 -7.28
C ILE A 127 -9.50 4.42 -8.64
N LYS A 128 -9.18 5.46 -9.41
CA LYS A 128 -9.81 5.71 -10.72
C LYS A 128 -9.46 4.67 -11.78
N ASN A 129 -8.40 3.92 -11.62
CA ASN A 129 -8.00 2.88 -12.57
C ASN A 129 -8.89 1.64 -12.34
N PRO A 130 -9.75 1.26 -13.31
CA PRO A 130 -10.63 0.10 -13.16
C PRO A 130 -9.88 -1.25 -13.14
N LEU A 131 -8.61 -1.25 -13.55
CA LEU A 131 -7.75 -2.45 -13.54
C LEU A 131 -6.99 -2.60 -12.22
N TYR A 132 -7.15 -1.69 -11.28
CA TYR A 132 -6.51 -1.79 -9.97
C TYR A 132 -7.14 -2.93 -9.16
N ARG A 133 -6.38 -4.01 -8.94
CA ARG A 133 -6.89 -5.25 -8.36
C ARG A 133 -7.14 -5.18 -6.85
N THR A 134 -6.57 -4.20 -6.17
CA THR A 134 -6.60 -4.07 -4.71
C THR A 134 -7.01 -2.64 -4.28
N PRO A 135 -8.16 -2.12 -4.76
CA PRO A 135 -8.59 -0.76 -4.46
C PRO A 135 -8.88 -0.52 -2.98
N GLU A 136 -9.16 -1.58 -2.20
CA GLU A 136 -9.36 -1.54 -0.76
C GLU A 136 -8.16 -0.93 -0.02
N TYR A 137 -6.94 -1.15 -0.50
CA TYR A 137 -5.75 -0.53 0.09
C TYR A 137 -5.76 0.99 -0.09
N ALA A 138 -6.02 1.48 -1.30
CA ALA A 138 -6.02 2.92 -1.56
C ALA A 138 -7.18 3.63 -0.86
N TYR A 139 -8.36 3.03 -0.83
CA TYR A 139 -9.50 3.56 -0.06
C TYR A 139 -9.18 3.63 1.44
N THR A 140 -8.63 2.56 2.01
CA THR A 140 -8.28 2.51 3.44
C THR A 140 -7.19 3.51 3.78
N ASN A 141 -6.12 3.59 2.97
CA ASN A 141 -5.03 4.54 3.19
C ASN A 141 -5.50 5.99 3.09
N ALA A 142 -6.37 6.29 2.12
CA ALA A 142 -7.01 7.60 2.01
C ALA A 142 -7.85 7.93 3.26
N ALA A 143 -8.64 6.97 3.74
CA ALA A 143 -9.45 7.15 4.94
C ALA A 143 -8.61 7.40 6.19
N LEU A 144 -7.56 6.59 6.40
CA LEU A 144 -6.67 6.77 7.55
C LEU A 144 -5.95 8.14 7.52
N CYS A 145 -5.61 8.60 6.32
CA CYS A 145 -5.06 9.94 6.12
C CYS A 145 -6.06 11.04 6.49
N LEU A 146 -7.30 10.91 6.05
CA LEU A 146 -8.38 11.86 6.34
C LEU A 146 -8.73 11.92 7.83
N LEU A 147 -8.63 10.80 8.55
CA LEU A 147 -8.82 10.77 10.00
C LEU A 147 -7.77 11.61 10.74
N ARG A 148 -6.54 11.67 10.24
CA ARG A 148 -5.48 12.53 10.84
C ARG A 148 -5.83 14.01 10.78
N ILE A 149 -6.49 14.45 9.70
CA ILE A 149 -6.94 15.83 9.52
C ILE A 149 -8.43 16.03 9.91
N LYS A 150 -8.97 15.11 10.69
CA LYS A 150 -10.33 15.16 11.27
C LYS A 150 -11.47 15.22 10.23
N GLN A 151 -11.24 14.79 9.00
CA GLN A 151 -12.28 14.66 7.97
C GLN A 151 -13.01 13.31 8.10
N ARG A 152 -13.70 13.13 9.22
CA ARG A 152 -14.27 11.86 9.66
C ARG A 152 -15.31 11.28 8.69
N ASP A 153 -16.26 12.08 8.22
CA ASP A 153 -17.35 11.61 7.36
C ASP A 153 -16.83 11.10 6.02
N LYS A 154 -15.85 11.81 5.46
CA LYS A 154 -15.20 11.40 4.23
C LYS A 154 -14.39 10.11 4.42
N ALA A 155 -13.72 9.98 5.58
CA ALA A 155 -13.00 8.77 5.94
C ALA A 155 -13.94 7.56 6.06
N ILE A 156 -15.10 7.71 6.71
CA ILE A 156 -16.14 6.66 6.79
C ILE A 156 -16.60 6.25 5.38
N SER A 157 -16.85 7.22 4.50
CA SER A 157 -17.24 6.93 3.11
C SER A 157 -16.17 6.09 2.39
N TYR A 158 -14.89 6.42 2.55
CA TYR A 158 -13.81 5.64 1.93
C TYR A 158 -13.63 4.26 2.57
N LEU A 159 -13.74 4.13 3.89
CA LEU A 159 -13.72 2.81 4.54
C LEU A 159 -14.88 1.93 4.09
N SER A 160 -16.07 2.50 3.91
CA SER A 160 -17.21 1.77 3.37
C SER A 160 -16.95 1.26 1.95
N LYS A 161 -16.31 2.07 1.10
CA LYS A 161 -15.88 1.64 -0.25
C LYS A 161 -14.79 0.58 -0.20
N ALA A 162 -13.86 0.67 0.74
CA ALA A 162 -12.84 -0.36 0.96
C ALA A 162 -13.50 -1.71 1.30
N LEU A 163 -14.45 -1.71 2.24
CA LEU A 163 -15.17 -2.92 2.65
C LEU A 163 -16.15 -3.43 1.58
N ALA A 164 -16.66 -2.55 0.70
CA ALA A 164 -17.42 -2.96 -0.48
C ALA A 164 -16.53 -3.67 -1.52
N ALA A 165 -15.26 -3.25 -1.66
CA ALA A 165 -14.29 -3.91 -2.54
C ALA A 165 -13.76 -5.22 -1.94
N ASN A 166 -13.50 -5.24 -0.64
CA ASN A 166 -13.06 -6.41 0.12
C ASN A 166 -13.65 -6.37 1.54
N SER A 167 -14.76 -7.09 1.76
CA SER A 167 -15.47 -7.13 3.04
C SER A 167 -14.61 -7.64 4.20
N ASN A 168 -13.57 -8.43 3.89
CA ASN A 168 -12.67 -9.05 4.85
C ASN A 168 -11.34 -8.31 5.01
N PHE A 169 -11.28 -7.02 4.62
CA PHE A 169 -10.03 -6.26 4.71
C PHE A 169 -9.76 -5.79 6.16
N PRO A 170 -8.78 -6.39 6.88
CA PRO A 170 -8.66 -6.23 8.32
C PRO A 170 -8.45 -4.78 8.76
N THR A 171 -7.63 -4.02 8.03
CA THR A 171 -7.32 -2.63 8.37
C THR A 171 -8.57 -1.74 8.31
N ALA A 172 -9.44 -1.95 7.31
CA ALA A 172 -10.70 -1.20 7.22
C ALA A 172 -11.69 -1.60 8.30
N LEU A 173 -11.79 -2.91 8.62
CA LEU A 173 -12.62 -3.42 9.70
C LEU A 173 -12.22 -2.82 11.04
N ALA A 174 -10.92 -2.85 11.39
CA ALA A 174 -10.41 -2.27 12.62
C ALA A 174 -10.66 -0.75 12.70
N ALA A 175 -10.49 -0.02 11.60
CA ALA A 175 -10.75 1.41 11.54
C ALA A 175 -12.25 1.71 11.74
N MET A 176 -13.15 0.97 11.09
CA MET A 176 -14.60 1.12 11.27
C MET A 176 -15.03 0.76 12.68
N ALA A 177 -14.50 -0.32 13.26
CA ALA A 177 -14.77 -0.70 14.64
C ALA A 177 -14.42 0.42 15.61
N LYS A 178 -13.22 0.99 15.48
CA LYS A 178 -12.78 2.12 16.30
C LYS A 178 -13.71 3.33 16.14
N ILE A 179 -14.06 3.69 14.92
CA ILE A 179 -14.97 4.79 14.62
C ILE A 179 -16.33 4.57 15.27
N ARG A 180 -16.91 3.36 15.16
CA ARG A 180 -18.21 3.04 15.73
C ARG A 180 -18.20 3.02 17.26
N PHE A 181 -17.07 2.56 17.85
CA PHE A 181 -16.86 2.64 19.29
C PHE A 181 -16.85 4.11 19.79
N GLU A 182 -16.11 4.99 19.10
CA GLU A 182 -16.03 6.42 19.40
C GLU A 182 -17.40 7.14 19.24
N ASP A 183 -18.23 6.66 18.30
CA ASP A 183 -19.63 7.11 18.11
C ASP A 183 -20.59 6.53 19.15
N GLN A 184 -20.09 5.76 20.15
CA GLN A 184 -20.88 5.03 21.13
C GLN A 184 -21.87 4.02 20.50
N ASN A 185 -21.66 3.67 19.24
CA ASN A 185 -22.41 2.62 18.55
C ASN A 185 -21.73 1.26 18.78
N PHE A 186 -21.77 0.81 20.02
CA PHE A 186 -21.05 -0.40 20.47
C PHE A 186 -21.50 -1.66 19.74
N LYS A 187 -22.81 -1.78 19.43
CA LYS A 187 -23.32 -2.90 18.64
C LYS A 187 -22.65 -3.00 17.26
N GLN A 188 -22.53 -1.87 16.57
CA GLN A 188 -21.89 -1.86 15.28
C GLN A 188 -20.35 -2.04 15.38
N ALA A 189 -19.74 -1.50 16.44
CA ALA A 189 -18.31 -1.73 16.72
C ALA A 189 -18.03 -3.22 16.91
N LYS A 190 -18.86 -3.92 17.68
CA LYS A 190 -18.76 -5.38 17.90
C LYS A 190 -18.84 -6.15 16.58
N ILE A 191 -19.79 -5.85 15.70
CA ILE A 191 -19.91 -6.51 14.39
C ILE A 191 -18.60 -6.43 13.59
N TYR A 192 -17.97 -5.23 13.53
CA TYR A 192 -16.70 -5.07 12.83
C TYR A 192 -15.54 -5.78 13.54
N LEU A 193 -15.53 -5.83 14.88
CA LEU A 193 -14.51 -6.55 15.65
C LEU A 193 -14.63 -8.06 15.47
N ASP A 194 -15.85 -8.59 15.55
CA ASP A 194 -16.10 -10.02 15.33
C ASP A 194 -15.61 -10.44 13.93
N GLN A 195 -15.92 -9.63 12.90
CA GLN A 195 -15.45 -9.89 11.54
C GLN A 195 -13.92 -9.76 11.42
N TYR A 196 -13.31 -8.78 12.10
CA TYR A 196 -11.86 -8.63 12.15
C TYR A 196 -11.18 -9.88 12.72
N HIS A 197 -11.69 -10.41 13.85
CA HIS A 197 -11.13 -11.59 14.52
C HIS A 197 -11.28 -12.88 13.71
N LEU A 198 -12.22 -12.95 12.75
CA LEU A 198 -12.32 -14.07 11.81
C LEU A 198 -11.23 -14.06 10.74
N VAL A 199 -10.68 -12.89 10.40
CA VAL A 199 -9.81 -12.72 9.22
C VAL A 199 -8.39 -12.30 9.56
N ALA A 200 -8.12 -11.91 10.79
CA ALA A 200 -6.83 -11.44 11.25
C ALA A 200 -6.47 -12.01 12.64
N ARG A 201 -5.17 -12.14 12.87
CA ARG A 201 -4.69 -12.45 14.23
C ARG A 201 -5.00 -11.27 15.15
N PRO A 202 -5.49 -11.53 16.37
CA PRO A 202 -5.68 -10.49 17.36
C PRO A 202 -4.39 -9.72 17.65
N SER A 203 -4.54 -8.43 17.84
CA SER A 203 -3.48 -7.53 18.35
C SER A 203 -3.90 -7.02 19.72
N ALA A 204 -2.97 -6.51 20.52
CA ALA A 204 -3.30 -5.88 21.80
C ALA A 204 -4.42 -4.84 21.64
N LYS A 205 -4.32 -3.98 20.61
CA LYS A 205 -5.34 -2.95 20.32
C LYS A 205 -6.70 -3.52 19.98
N SER A 206 -6.76 -4.59 19.18
CA SER A 206 -8.06 -5.20 18.83
C SER A 206 -8.69 -5.90 20.02
N LEU A 207 -7.92 -6.66 20.82
CA LEU A 207 -8.42 -7.30 22.03
C LEU A 207 -8.93 -6.25 23.03
N TRP A 208 -8.16 -5.21 23.28
CA TRP A 208 -8.57 -4.14 24.19
C TRP A 208 -9.83 -3.41 23.72
N LEU A 209 -9.93 -3.11 22.42
CA LEU A 209 -11.14 -2.48 21.87
C LEU A 209 -12.35 -3.42 21.99
N THR A 210 -12.16 -4.73 21.83
CA THR A 210 -13.25 -5.71 22.02
C THR A 210 -13.70 -5.74 23.47
N ILE A 211 -12.77 -5.85 24.44
CA ILE A 211 -13.07 -5.81 25.87
C ILE A 211 -13.88 -4.56 26.23
N ARG A 212 -13.39 -3.39 25.81
CA ARG A 212 -14.09 -2.11 26.07
C ARG A 212 -15.49 -2.07 25.44
N THR A 213 -15.64 -2.68 24.28
CA THR A 213 -16.94 -2.73 23.57
C THR A 213 -17.93 -3.61 24.34
N GLU A 214 -17.51 -4.79 24.80
CA GLU A 214 -18.35 -5.68 25.63
C GLU A 214 -18.77 -4.99 26.93
N LEU A 215 -17.81 -4.43 27.68
CA LEU A 215 -18.08 -3.69 28.92
C LEU A 215 -19.05 -2.52 28.70
N ALA A 216 -18.88 -1.75 27.62
CA ALA A 216 -19.75 -0.63 27.28
C ALA A 216 -21.18 -1.08 26.89
N MET A 217 -21.36 -2.33 26.48
CA MET A 217 -22.67 -2.95 26.24
C MET A 217 -23.29 -3.57 27.49
N GLY A 218 -22.58 -3.53 28.63
CA GLY A 218 -23.01 -4.21 29.88
C GLY A 218 -22.87 -5.72 29.80
N SER A 219 -21.98 -6.23 28.93
CA SER A 219 -21.74 -7.66 28.77
C SER A 219 -20.39 -8.03 29.37
N ASP A 220 -20.40 -8.97 30.33
CA ASP A 220 -19.16 -9.58 30.84
C ASP A 220 -18.79 -10.86 30.07
N TYR A 221 -19.60 -11.22 29.07
CA TYR A 221 -19.41 -12.46 28.31
C TYR A 221 -18.11 -12.39 27.49
N GLY A 222 -17.23 -13.36 27.77
CA GLY A 222 -15.94 -13.49 27.06
C GLY A 222 -14.89 -12.45 27.45
N VAL A 223 -15.18 -11.53 28.38
CA VAL A 223 -14.22 -10.48 28.80
C VAL A 223 -13.01 -11.11 29.48
N ASP A 224 -13.24 -12.11 30.36
CA ASP A 224 -12.15 -12.80 31.06
C ASP A 224 -11.23 -13.57 30.11
N GLU A 225 -11.78 -14.22 29.09
CA GLU A 225 -11.01 -14.93 28.06
C GLU A 225 -10.19 -13.96 27.20
N LEU A 226 -10.78 -12.85 26.80
CA LEU A 226 -10.08 -11.80 26.04
C LEU A 226 -8.96 -11.17 26.87
N ALA A 227 -9.19 -10.91 28.15
CA ALA A 227 -8.21 -10.38 29.08
C ALA A 227 -7.08 -11.38 29.36
N ALA A 228 -7.42 -12.66 29.49
CA ALA A 228 -6.43 -13.73 29.63
C ALA A 228 -5.56 -13.85 28.38
N GLN A 229 -6.15 -13.72 27.18
CA GLN A 229 -5.41 -13.69 25.94
C GLN A 229 -4.52 -12.43 25.85
N LEU A 230 -5.05 -11.25 26.21
CA LEU A 230 -4.29 -10.00 26.21
C LEU A 230 -3.06 -10.11 27.13
N ARG A 231 -3.25 -10.66 28.34
CA ARG A 231 -2.15 -10.93 29.30
C ARG A 231 -1.12 -11.90 28.73
N LYS A 232 -1.57 -12.99 28.11
CA LYS A 232 -0.71 -14.06 27.60
C LYS A 232 0.13 -13.61 26.41
N ASP A 233 -0.52 -12.96 25.44
CA ASP A 233 0.08 -12.68 24.14
C ASP A 233 0.75 -11.31 24.10
N PHE A 234 0.35 -10.38 25.00
CA PHE A 234 0.79 -8.98 25.00
C PHE A 234 1.01 -8.43 26.42
N PRO A 235 1.79 -9.12 27.30
CA PRO A 235 1.92 -8.75 28.72
C PRO A 235 2.50 -7.35 28.96
N ASP A 236 3.33 -6.85 28.06
CA ASP A 236 4.02 -5.56 28.18
C ASP A 236 3.32 -4.44 27.39
N SER A 237 2.09 -4.68 26.87
CA SER A 237 1.37 -3.69 26.09
C SER A 237 0.68 -2.63 26.96
N ASP A 238 0.57 -1.41 26.44
CA ASP A 238 -0.20 -0.33 27.06
C ASP A 238 -1.67 -0.72 27.25
N GLU A 239 -2.20 -1.56 26.36
CA GLU A 239 -3.55 -2.07 26.41
C GLU A 239 -3.77 -3.01 27.62
N TYR A 240 -2.79 -3.86 27.94
CA TYR A 240 -2.86 -4.71 29.11
C TYR A 240 -2.72 -3.88 30.40
N GLN A 241 -1.84 -2.90 30.44
CA GLN A 241 -1.74 -1.97 31.58
C GLN A 241 -3.06 -1.19 31.77
N SER A 242 -3.69 -0.80 30.66
CA SER A 242 -5.01 -0.14 30.71
C SER A 242 -6.12 -1.05 31.25
N TRP A 243 -6.05 -2.35 30.94
CA TRP A 243 -6.96 -3.36 31.51
C TRP A 243 -6.76 -3.49 33.03
N LEU A 244 -5.51 -3.61 33.49
CA LEU A 244 -5.22 -3.69 34.93
C LEU A 244 -5.69 -2.47 35.70
N ALA A 245 -5.71 -1.30 35.11
CA ALA A 245 -6.11 -0.04 35.75
C ALA A 245 -7.62 0.08 35.99
N ILE A 246 -8.46 -0.78 35.38
CA ILE A 246 -9.92 -0.77 35.53
C ILE A 246 -10.47 -1.96 36.34
N GLN A 247 -9.57 -2.85 36.85
CA GLN A 247 -9.90 -3.94 37.76
C GLN A 247 -9.89 -3.47 39.22
#